data_6cc4825d515ffec0169421887fba2cb2
#
_entry.id   6cc4825d515ffec0169421887fba2cb2
#
_cell.length_a   1.000
_cell.length_b   1.000
_cell.length_c   1.000
_cell.angle_alpha   90.00
_cell.angle_beta   90.00
_cell.angle_gamma   90.00
#
_symmetry.space_group_name_H-M   'P 1'
#
loop_
_entity.id
_entity.type
_entity.pdbx_description
1 polymer ?
#
loop_
_entity_poly.entity_id
_entity_poly.type
_entity_poly.pdbx_seq_one_letter_code
_entity_poly.pdbx_strand_id
1 'polypeptide(L)'
;VENDAYRIKSGLTPEIIEKISKEKNDPIWMQQFRLQALQIYNEIPTPDWGPSLEGLDMDNIATYVRPNTKMQNNWKNVPQDIKDTFERLGIPQAERKSLAGVGAQYDSELVYHNVRSEVAQEGVVYMDIESAMKGEYADMVRKYFMKLVTPRNHKFAALHGAVWSGGSFVYVPKGVQLSIPLQSYFRLNAKGAGQFEHTLIIVDDGASLHFIEGCSAPKYNVANLHAGCVELYVKKNAKLRYSTIENWSKNMYNLNTKRAIVEEGGTIEWISGSFGSHIGCLYPMSILKGDNSKMEFTGVTFAGSGQNLDTGAKVVHVGKNTSSFMNTRSISKSSGISTFRSSVVVEK
;
A
#
# COMPACT_ATOMS: atom_id res chain seq x y z
N VAL A 1 -17.60 -12.25 -14.95
CA VAL A 1 -17.52 -11.47 -16.20
C VAL A 1 -16.33 -10.54 -16.03
N GLU A 2 -15.28 -10.73 -16.83
CA GLU A 2 -14.17 -9.79 -16.88
C GLU A 2 -14.70 -8.50 -17.52
N ASN A 3 -14.74 -7.43 -16.75
CA ASN A 3 -15.24 -6.12 -17.19
C ASN A 3 -14.05 -5.15 -17.41
N ASP A 4 -12.97 -5.69 -17.97
CA ASP A 4 -11.74 -4.94 -18.22
C ASP A 4 -11.92 -4.08 -19.50
N ALA A 5 -11.67 -2.77 -19.40
CA ALA A 5 -11.57 -1.92 -20.57
C ALA A 5 -10.23 -2.13 -21.31
N TYR A 6 -9.19 -2.45 -20.56
CA TYR A 6 -7.85 -2.70 -21.09
C TYR A 6 -7.08 -3.63 -20.14
N ARG A 7 -6.39 -4.60 -20.71
CA ARG A 7 -5.48 -5.49 -19.99
C ARG A 7 -4.16 -5.58 -20.74
N ILE A 8 -3.07 -5.29 -20.05
CA ILE A 8 -1.74 -5.44 -20.63
C ILE A 8 -1.39 -6.93 -20.77
N LYS A 9 -0.59 -7.27 -21.78
CA LYS A 9 -0.03 -8.62 -21.90
C LYS A 9 0.73 -8.99 -20.63
N SER A 10 0.56 -10.22 -20.15
CA SER A 10 1.30 -10.74 -18.99
C SER A 10 2.80 -10.76 -19.27
N GLY A 11 3.58 -10.71 -18.19
CA GLY A 11 5.03 -10.67 -18.24
C GLY A 11 5.63 -9.33 -17.85
N LEU A 12 6.94 -9.26 -17.88
CA LEU A 12 7.71 -8.11 -17.40
C LEU A 12 8.88 -7.83 -18.35
N THR A 13 8.64 -6.96 -19.33
CA THR A 13 9.63 -6.54 -20.35
C THR A 13 9.68 -5.02 -20.47
N PRO A 14 10.74 -4.43 -21.02
CA PRO A 14 10.80 -2.99 -21.28
C PRO A 14 9.59 -2.46 -22.04
N GLU A 15 9.12 -3.18 -23.05
CA GLU A 15 7.96 -2.80 -23.88
C GLU A 15 6.66 -2.75 -23.06
N ILE A 16 6.51 -3.67 -22.09
CA ILE A 16 5.37 -3.67 -21.16
C ILE A 16 5.44 -2.43 -20.27
N ILE A 17 6.63 -2.11 -19.73
CA ILE A 17 6.82 -0.94 -18.89
C ILE A 17 6.54 0.37 -19.64
N GLU A 18 7.01 0.48 -20.88
CA GLU A 18 6.72 1.64 -21.75
C GLU A 18 5.23 1.78 -22.04
N LYS A 19 4.52 0.67 -22.25
CA LYS A 19 3.07 0.68 -22.43
C LYS A 19 2.34 1.15 -21.17
N ILE A 20 2.73 0.69 -19.98
CA ILE A 20 2.19 1.18 -18.72
C ILE A 20 2.42 2.69 -18.60
N SER A 21 3.65 3.14 -18.82
CA SER A 21 4.01 4.56 -18.76
C SER A 21 3.17 5.42 -19.71
N LYS A 22 2.93 4.92 -20.93
CA LYS A 22 2.08 5.59 -21.92
C LYS A 22 0.61 5.64 -21.46
N GLU A 23 0.03 4.52 -20.99
CA GLU A 23 -1.35 4.47 -20.47
C GLU A 23 -1.55 5.42 -19.29
N LYS A 24 -0.53 5.56 -18.44
CA LYS A 24 -0.54 6.44 -17.29
C LYS A 24 -0.21 7.90 -17.62
N ASN A 25 0.19 8.22 -18.86
CA ASN A 25 0.70 9.53 -19.26
C ASN A 25 1.79 10.03 -18.29
N ASP A 26 2.77 9.18 -18.01
CA ASP A 26 3.84 9.49 -17.07
C ASP A 26 4.71 10.65 -17.56
N PRO A 27 5.19 11.52 -16.68
CA PRO A 27 6.29 12.44 -17.02
C PRO A 27 7.57 11.64 -17.33
N ILE A 28 8.44 12.24 -18.15
CA ILE A 28 9.68 11.60 -18.63
C ILE A 28 10.51 10.98 -17.50
N TRP A 29 10.64 11.70 -16.36
CA TRP A 29 11.41 11.20 -15.22
C TRP A 29 10.83 9.92 -14.61
N MET A 30 9.49 9.74 -14.66
CA MET A 30 8.82 8.54 -14.16
C MET A 30 9.00 7.37 -15.11
N GLN A 31 8.91 7.59 -16.42
CA GLN A 31 9.23 6.54 -17.40
C GLN A 31 10.65 6.02 -17.23
N GLN A 32 11.61 6.93 -17.10
CA GLN A 32 13.01 6.57 -16.85
C GLN A 32 13.19 5.81 -15.53
N PHE A 33 12.51 6.26 -14.48
CA PHE A 33 12.51 5.58 -13.17
C PHE A 33 11.98 4.15 -13.27
N ARG A 34 10.87 3.94 -13.98
CA ARG A 34 10.29 2.60 -14.18
C ARG A 34 11.27 1.66 -14.89
N LEU A 35 11.90 2.10 -15.96
CA LEU A 35 12.87 1.29 -16.71
C LEU A 35 14.10 0.97 -15.86
N GLN A 36 14.58 1.92 -15.08
CA GLN A 36 15.66 1.69 -14.13
C GLN A 36 15.25 0.67 -13.04
N ALA A 37 14.03 0.77 -12.53
CA ALA A 37 13.52 -0.17 -11.55
C ALA A 37 13.39 -1.60 -12.14
N LEU A 38 13.00 -1.74 -13.40
CA LEU A 38 13.00 -3.02 -14.10
C LEU A 38 14.41 -3.62 -14.21
N GLN A 39 15.41 -2.80 -14.55
CA GLN A 39 16.79 -3.24 -14.58
C GLN A 39 17.22 -3.77 -13.20
N ILE A 40 16.94 -3.03 -12.13
CA ILE A 40 17.25 -3.44 -10.75
C ILE A 40 16.51 -4.73 -10.39
N TYR A 41 15.25 -4.89 -10.81
CA TYR A 41 14.50 -6.13 -10.60
C TYR A 41 15.23 -7.35 -11.21
N ASN A 42 15.80 -7.20 -12.40
CA ASN A 42 16.52 -8.27 -13.06
C ASN A 42 17.89 -8.58 -12.39
N GLU A 43 18.50 -7.59 -11.75
CA GLU A 43 19.77 -7.75 -11.02
C GLU A 43 19.60 -8.44 -9.66
N ILE A 44 18.49 -8.15 -8.95
CA ILE A 44 18.26 -8.67 -7.59
C ILE A 44 17.70 -10.08 -7.64
N PRO A 45 18.30 -11.06 -6.96
CA PRO A 45 17.78 -12.41 -6.90
C PRO A 45 16.44 -12.46 -6.14
N THR A 46 15.64 -13.49 -6.42
CA THR A 46 14.48 -13.80 -5.59
C THR A 46 14.95 -14.20 -4.20
N PRO A 47 14.31 -13.72 -3.12
CA PRO A 47 14.67 -14.12 -1.76
C PRO A 47 14.59 -15.63 -1.58
N ASP A 48 15.58 -16.22 -0.92
CA ASP A 48 15.68 -17.64 -0.58
C ASP A 48 15.24 -17.95 0.86
N TRP A 49 14.80 -16.93 1.59
CA TRP A 49 14.31 -17.03 2.96
C TRP A 49 12.79 -16.73 3.02
N GLY A 50 12.15 -17.18 4.08
CA GLY A 50 10.71 -17.00 4.27
C GLY A 50 9.86 -18.05 3.56
N PRO A 51 8.58 -17.79 3.30
CA PRO A 51 7.70 -18.69 2.57
C PRO A 51 8.18 -18.91 1.12
N SER A 52 8.01 -20.13 0.61
CA SER A 52 8.28 -20.42 -0.80
C SER A 52 7.37 -19.58 -1.71
N LEU A 53 7.97 -18.99 -2.74
CA LEU A 53 7.24 -18.27 -3.80
C LEU A 53 6.98 -19.17 -5.02
N GLU A 54 7.13 -20.48 -4.87
CA GLU A 54 6.76 -21.44 -5.91
C GLU A 54 5.29 -21.25 -6.33
N GLY A 55 5.04 -21.24 -7.64
CA GLY A 55 3.71 -20.94 -8.21
C GLY A 55 3.47 -19.45 -8.54
N LEU A 56 4.36 -18.55 -8.13
CA LEU A 56 4.37 -17.18 -8.61
C LEU A 56 5.28 -17.06 -9.83
N ASP A 57 4.66 -16.93 -11.00
CA ASP A 57 5.36 -16.75 -12.27
C ASP A 57 4.93 -15.41 -12.90
N MET A 58 5.85 -14.47 -13.01
CA MET A 58 5.58 -13.14 -13.55
C MET A 58 5.19 -13.17 -15.02
N ASP A 59 5.56 -14.20 -15.78
CA ASP A 59 5.14 -14.37 -17.18
C ASP A 59 3.63 -14.61 -17.31
N ASN A 60 2.99 -15.03 -16.22
CA ASN A 60 1.55 -15.28 -16.14
C ASN A 60 0.77 -14.16 -15.42
N ILE A 61 1.44 -13.10 -14.96
CA ILE A 61 0.81 -11.98 -14.25
C ILE A 61 0.66 -10.78 -15.19
N ALA A 62 -0.58 -10.31 -15.37
CA ALA A 62 -0.83 -9.01 -15.98
C ALA A 62 -0.56 -7.90 -14.94
N THR A 63 0.39 -7.04 -15.25
CA THR A 63 0.85 -6.00 -14.30
C THR A 63 0.03 -4.71 -14.36
N TYR A 64 -0.87 -4.58 -15.33
CA TYR A 64 -1.80 -3.46 -15.42
C TYR A 64 -3.14 -3.90 -16.01
N VAL A 65 -4.22 -3.58 -15.30
CA VAL A 65 -5.60 -3.84 -15.74
C VAL A 65 -6.43 -2.61 -15.43
N ARG A 66 -7.02 -2.01 -16.46
CA ARG A 66 -7.89 -0.84 -16.31
C ARG A 66 -9.36 -1.26 -16.39
N PRO A 67 -10.17 -0.98 -15.36
CA PRO A 67 -11.61 -1.23 -15.39
C PRO A 67 -12.31 -0.29 -16.37
N ASN A 68 -13.51 -0.67 -16.81
CA ASN A 68 -14.32 0.11 -17.75
C ASN A 68 -15.04 1.27 -17.02
N THR A 69 -14.30 2.10 -16.32
CA THR A 69 -14.83 3.28 -15.66
C THR A 69 -13.72 4.32 -15.45
N LYS A 70 -14.12 5.57 -15.27
CA LYS A 70 -13.23 6.65 -14.83
C LYS A 70 -13.46 6.91 -13.36
N MET A 71 -12.48 7.50 -12.69
CA MET A 71 -12.59 7.93 -11.30
C MET A 71 -13.79 8.87 -11.12
N GLN A 72 -14.61 8.60 -10.11
CA GLN A 72 -15.79 9.36 -9.74
C GLN A 72 -15.58 10.00 -8.36
N ASN A 73 -16.10 11.20 -8.18
CA ASN A 73 -16.17 11.89 -6.86
C ASN A 73 -17.54 11.74 -6.19
N ASN A 74 -18.51 11.19 -6.90
CA ASN A 74 -19.84 10.88 -6.39
C ASN A 74 -20.11 9.38 -6.53
N TRP A 75 -20.38 8.72 -5.41
CA TRP A 75 -20.64 7.29 -5.38
C TRP A 75 -21.81 6.86 -6.27
N LYS A 76 -22.81 7.73 -6.46
CA LYS A 76 -23.95 7.44 -7.34
C LYS A 76 -23.54 7.17 -8.78
N ASN A 77 -22.45 7.78 -9.23
CA ASN A 77 -21.94 7.66 -10.61
C ASN A 77 -20.99 6.46 -10.82
N VAL A 78 -20.58 5.77 -9.75
CA VAL A 78 -19.79 4.54 -9.85
C VAL A 78 -20.64 3.45 -10.49
N PRO A 79 -20.12 2.64 -11.45
CA PRO A 79 -20.86 1.53 -12.07
C PRO A 79 -21.44 0.56 -11.03
N GLN A 80 -22.62 0.01 -11.33
CA GLN A 80 -23.39 -0.79 -10.36
C GLN A 80 -22.65 -2.07 -9.94
N ASP A 81 -22.00 -2.75 -10.89
CA ASP A 81 -21.22 -3.96 -10.63
C ASP A 81 -20.04 -3.73 -9.69
N ILE A 82 -19.40 -2.56 -9.77
CA ILE A 82 -18.36 -2.13 -8.85
C ILE A 82 -18.97 -1.80 -7.48
N LYS A 83 -20.09 -1.08 -7.44
CA LYS A 83 -20.83 -0.81 -6.20
C LYS A 83 -21.20 -2.09 -5.47
N ASP A 84 -21.81 -3.04 -6.19
CA ASP A 84 -22.24 -4.33 -5.65
C ASP A 84 -21.04 -5.11 -5.09
N THR A 85 -19.88 -4.97 -5.69
CA THR A 85 -18.65 -5.57 -5.21
C THR A 85 -18.23 -4.98 -3.88
N PHE A 86 -18.18 -3.64 -3.76
CA PHE A 86 -17.81 -2.97 -2.51
C PHE A 86 -18.86 -3.15 -1.42
N GLU A 87 -20.14 -3.19 -1.75
CA GLU A 87 -21.23 -3.45 -0.79
C GLU A 87 -21.16 -4.86 -0.22
N ARG A 88 -20.91 -5.88 -1.06
CA ARG A 88 -20.70 -7.26 -0.60
C ARG A 88 -19.49 -7.44 0.32
N LEU A 89 -18.51 -6.54 0.23
CA LEU A 89 -17.32 -6.54 1.09
C LEU A 89 -17.58 -5.83 2.42
N GLY A 90 -18.79 -5.36 2.66
CA GLY A 90 -19.18 -4.76 3.92
C GLY A 90 -18.63 -3.34 4.11
N ILE A 91 -18.43 -2.58 3.02
CA ILE A 91 -18.20 -1.13 3.13
C ILE A 91 -19.58 -0.44 3.16
N PRO A 92 -20.20 -0.31 4.34
CA PRO A 92 -21.54 0.24 4.44
C PRO A 92 -21.56 1.69 3.98
N GLN A 93 -22.66 2.10 3.42
CA GLN A 93 -22.86 3.51 3.04
C GLN A 93 -22.71 4.47 4.25
N ALA A 94 -23.00 3.96 5.47
CA ALA A 94 -22.81 4.69 6.72
C ALA A 94 -21.33 4.93 7.04
N GLU A 95 -20.44 3.96 6.79
CA GLU A 95 -18.99 4.12 7.00
C GLU A 95 -18.41 5.18 6.05
N ARG A 96 -18.81 5.14 4.77
CA ARG A 96 -18.39 6.16 3.80
C ARG A 96 -18.80 7.57 4.20
N LYS A 97 -19.94 7.72 4.86
CA LYS A 97 -20.43 9.01 5.35
C LYS A 97 -19.78 9.47 6.65
N SER A 98 -19.24 8.54 7.44
CA SER A 98 -18.63 8.86 8.74
C SER A 98 -17.13 9.19 8.65
N LEU A 99 -16.47 8.86 7.54
CA LEU A 99 -15.04 9.08 7.34
C LEU A 99 -14.73 10.49 6.81
N ALA A 100 -13.53 11.00 7.11
CA ALA A 100 -13.05 12.30 6.62
C ALA A 100 -12.79 12.32 5.10
N GLY A 101 -12.44 11.17 4.55
CA GLY A 101 -12.25 10.94 3.12
C GLY A 101 -12.14 9.46 2.81
N VAL A 102 -12.54 9.08 1.61
CA VAL A 102 -12.54 7.69 1.13
C VAL A 102 -12.01 7.63 -0.30
N GLY A 103 -11.08 6.73 -0.54
CA GLY A 103 -10.64 6.31 -1.88
C GLY A 103 -10.96 4.84 -2.11
N ALA A 104 -11.34 4.47 -3.31
CA ALA A 104 -11.56 3.08 -3.69
C ALA A 104 -10.85 2.79 -5.01
N GLN A 105 -9.95 1.82 -4.99
CA GLN A 105 -9.24 1.32 -6.15
C GLN A 105 -9.81 -0.04 -6.56
N TYR A 106 -10.00 -0.22 -7.86
CA TYR A 106 -10.43 -1.47 -8.47
C TYR A 106 -9.41 -1.85 -9.54
N ASP A 107 -8.76 -2.98 -9.38
CA ASP A 107 -7.59 -3.40 -10.16
C ASP A 107 -6.47 -2.34 -10.15
N SER A 108 -6.09 -1.78 -11.28
CA SER A 108 -4.98 -0.83 -11.36
C SER A 108 -5.37 0.64 -11.23
N GLU A 109 -6.65 0.96 -11.06
CA GLU A 109 -7.14 2.35 -11.11
C GLU A 109 -8.04 2.72 -9.93
N LEU A 110 -7.95 3.96 -9.47
CA LEU A 110 -8.97 4.52 -8.60
C LEU A 110 -10.28 4.70 -9.37
N VAL A 111 -11.37 4.21 -8.78
CA VAL A 111 -12.73 4.31 -9.34
C VAL A 111 -13.61 5.29 -8.56
N TYR A 112 -13.25 5.58 -7.34
CA TYR A 112 -13.95 6.53 -6.48
C TYR A 112 -12.98 7.24 -5.54
N HIS A 113 -13.19 8.54 -5.36
CA HIS A 113 -12.45 9.34 -4.39
C HIS A 113 -13.30 10.53 -3.91
N ASN A 114 -13.38 10.72 -2.60
CA ASN A 114 -14.06 11.85 -1.99
C ASN A 114 -13.37 12.26 -0.68
N VAL A 115 -13.30 13.57 -0.43
CA VAL A 115 -12.85 14.18 0.83
C VAL A 115 -13.93 15.14 1.30
N ARG A 116 -14.19 15.18 2.60
CA ARG A 116 -15.14 16.16 3.16
C ARG A 116 -14.62 17.58 2.98
N SER A 117 -15.53 18.49 2.69
CA SER A 117 -15.20 19.91 2.46
C SER A 117 -14.52 20.56 3.67
N GLU A 118 -14.95 20.23 4.89
CA GLU A 118 -14.36 20.74 6.13
C GLU A 118 -12.88 20.33 6.26
N VAL A 119 -12.58 19.09 5.93
CA VAL A 119 -11.20 18.54 5.96
C VAL A 119 -10.33 19.22 4.91
N ALA A 120 -10.86 19.43 3.71
CA ALA A 120 -10.14 20.14 2.65
C ALA A 120 -9.91 21.62 3.00
N GLN A 121 -10.85 22.27 3.70
CA GLN A 121 -10.69 23.65 4.17
C GLN A 121 -9.60 23.83 5.21
N GLU A 122 -9.27 22.78 5.97
CA GLU A 122 -8.11 22.77 6.88
C GLU A 122 -6.76 22.62 6.13
N GLY A 123 -6.80 22.53 4.80
CA GLY A 123 -5.62 22.36 3.94
C GLY A 123 -5.15 20.92 3.83
N VAL A 124 -5.91 19.94 4.34
CA VAL A 124 -5.60 18.51 4.17
C VAL A 124 -5.76 18.12 2.72
N VAL A 125 -4.71 17.50 2.18
CA VAL A 125 -4.71 16.93 0.84
C VAL A 125 -4.88 15.43 0.94
N TYR A 126 -5.88 14.89 0.27
CA TYR A 126 -6.04 13.47 0.02
C TYR A 126 -6.52 13.29 -1.41
N MET A 127 -5.69 12.73 -2.26
CA MET A 127 -5.98 12.54 -3.68
C MET A 127 -5.25 11.32 -4.22
N ASP A 128 -5.55 10.92 -5.46
CA ASP A 128 -4.75 9.89 -6.12
C ASP A 128 -3.33 10.42 -6.39
N ILE A 129 -2.35 9.54 -6.19
CA ILE A 129 -0.94 9.92 -6.28
C ILE A 129 -0.51 10.30 -7.69
N GLU A 130 -1.18 9.77 -8.73
CA GLU A 130 -0.83 10.07 -10.12
C GLU A 130 -1.24 11.50 -10.49
N SER A 131 -2.42 11.95 -10.04
CA SER A 131 -2.82 13.35 -10.18
C SER A 131 -1.92 14.28 -9.36
N ALA A 132 -1.54 13.88 -8.14
CA ALA A 132 -0.60 14.64 -7.32
C ALA A 132 0.76 14.79 -8.01
N MET A 133 1.27 13.74 -8.64
CA MET A 133 2.54 13.72 -9.36
C MET A 133 2.56 14.66 -10.58
N LYS A 134 1.42 14.94 -11.19
CA LYS A 134 1.27 15.74 -12.41
C LYS A 134 0.75 17.15 -12.16
N GLY A 135 0.26 17.42 -10.96
CA GLY A 135 -0.40 18.67 -10.60
C GLY A 135 0.40 19.54 -9.64
N GLU A 136 -0.31 20.24 -8.80
CA GLU A 136 0.22 21.19 -7.82
C GLU A 136 1.25 20.57 -6.84
N TYR A 137 1.11 19.28 -6.54
CA TYR A 137 1.99 18.58 -5.60
C TYR A 137 3.14 17.81 -6.25
N ALA A 138 3.40 18.03 -7.56
CA ALA A 138 4.39 17.31 -8.33
C ALA A 138 5.80 17.33 -7.69
N ASP A 139 6.25 18.49 -7.23
CA ASP A 139 7.55 18.63 -6.57
C ASP A 139 7.62 17.88 -5.24
N MET A 140 6.53 17.90 -4.46
CA MET A 140 6.43 17.17 -3.20
C MET A 140 6.44 15.66 -3.45
N VAL A 141 5.67 15.17 -4.39
CA VAL A 141 5.69 13.75 -4.77
C VAL A 141 7.08 13.35 -5.23
N ARG A 142 7.69 14.08 -6.14
CA ARG A 142 9.04 13.80 -6.65
C ARG A 142 10.11 13.79 -5.55
N LYS A 143 9.96 14.62 -4.53
CA LYS A 143 10.87 14.68 -3.37
C LYS A 143 10.80 13.42 -2.50
N TYR A 144 9.63 12.81 -2.37
CA TYR A 144 9.40 11.72 -1.40
C TYR A 144 9.16 10.35 -2.04
N PHE A 145 8.68 10.29 -3.27
CA PHE A 145 8.33 9.04 -3.95
C PHE A 145 9.52 8.08 -4.09
N MET A 146 9.37 6.86 -3.59
CA MET A 146 10.40 5.80 -3.60
C MET A 146 11.78 6.27 -3.06
N LYS A 147 11.76 7.14 -2.03
CA LYS A 147 12.97 7.59 -1.33
C LYS A 147 13.17 6.85 -0.02
N LEU A 148 12.10 6.49 0.65
CA LEU A 148 12.14 5.71 1.87
C LEU A 148 12.17 4.20 1.57
N VAL A 149 11.40 3.77 0.58
CA VAL A 149 11.47 2.43 -0.03
C VAL A 149 12.08 2.57 -1.41
N THR A 150 13.36 2.26 -1.57
CA THR A 150 14.02 2.35 -2.88
C THR A 150 13.89 1.04 -3.67
N PRO A 151 13.97 1.06 -5.00
CA PRO A 151 13.97 -0.17 -5.81
C PRO A 151 15.08 -1.17 -5.42
N ARG A 152 16.20 -0.69 -4.86
CA ARG A 152 17.32 -1.54 -4.43
C ARG A 152 17.11 -2.22 -3.07
N ASN A 153 16.00 -1.96 -2.37
CA ASN A 153 15.75 -2.60 -1.08
C ASN A 153 15.54 -4.13 -1.19
N HIS A 154 14.81 -4.57 -2.18
CA HIS A 154 14.59 -5.98 -2.52
C HIS A 154 13.85 -6.10 -3.86
N LYS A 155 13.79 -7.31 -4.39
CA LYS A 155 13.22 -7.62 -5.71
C LYS A 155 11.80 -7.08 -5.91
N PHE A 156 10.91 -7.19 -4.90
CA PHE A 156 9.52 -6.75 -5.03
C PHE A 156 9.35 -5.23 -4.88
N ALA A 157 10.28 -4.53 -4.23
CA ALA A 157 10.34 -3.07 -4.27
C ALA A 157 10.76 -2.58 -5.66
N ALA A 158 11.70 -3.28 -6.31
CA ALA A 158 12.07 -3.00 -7.69
C ALA A 158 10.91 -3.28 -8.66
N LEU A 159 10.21 -4.40 -8.50
CA LEU A 159 9.00 -4.71 -9.26
C LEU A 159 7.96 -3.61 -9.13
N HIS A 160 7.66 -3.21 -7.88
CA HIS A 160 6.74 -2.11 -7.62
C HIS A 160 7.14 -0.84 -8.37
N GLY A 161 8.40 -0.43 -8.26
CA GLY A 161 8.90 0.76 -8.97
C GLY A 161 8.71 0.71 -10.48
N ALA A 162 8.80 -0.48 -11.08
CA ALA A 162 8.63 -0.65 -12.53
C ALA A 162 7.17 -0.59 -12.98
N VAL A 163 6.23 -1.15 -12.21
CA VAL A 163 4.84 -1.40 -12.66
C VAL A 163 3.76 -0.71 -11.83
N TRP A 164 4.11 0.09 -10.84
CA TRP A 164 3.14 0.70 -9.95
C TRP A 164 2.04 1.49 -10.70
N SER A 165 0.83 1.43 -10.17
CA SER A 165 -0.31 2.20 -10.64
C SER A 165 -1.34 2.35 -9.53
N GLY A 166 -1.99 3.52 -9.49
CA GLY A 166 -2.94 3.86 -8.45
C GLY A 166 -2.28 4.14 -7.08
N GLY A 167 -3.10 4.26 -6.07
CA GLY A 167 -2.69 4.58 -4.71
C GLY A 167 -3.02 5.99 -4.29
N SER A 168 -2.53 6.39 -3.13
CA SER A 168 -2.96 7.59 -2.43
C SER A 168 -1.80 8.52 -2.12
N PHE A 169 -2.04 9.81 -2.28
CA PHE A 169 -1.22 10.89 -1.75
C PHE A 169 -1.96 11.61 -0.64
N VAL A 170 -1.36 11.70 0.54
CA VAL A 170 -1.92 12.40 1.68
C VAL A 170 -0.89 13.38 2.25
N TYR A 171 -1.31 14.62 2.43
CA TYR A 171 -0.56 15.64 3.16
C TYR A 171 -1.45 16.27 4.23
N VAL A 172 -1.05 16.15 5.48
CA VAL A 172 -1.72 16.82 6.61
C VAL A 172 -0.85 17.98 7.05
N PRO A 173 -1.33 19.24 6.92
CA PRO A 173 -0.54 20.42 7.21
C PRO A 173 -0.16 20.53 8.69
N LYS A 174 0.85 21.34 8.96
CA LYS A 174 1.37 21.63 10.29
C LYS A 174 0.26 21.98 11.28
N GLY A 175 0.23 21.27 12.41
CA GLY A 175 -0.69 21.51 13.52
C GLY A 175 -2.12 21.00 13.33
N VAL A 176 -2.48 20.50 12.14
CA VAL A 176 -3.83 19.99 11.87
C VAL A 176 -4.06 18.65 12.56
N GLN A 177 -5.12 18.57 13.36
CA GLN A 177 -5.50 17.38 14.13
C GLN A 177 -6.74 16.73 13.50
N LEU A 178 -6.55 15.70 12.67
CA LEU A 178 -7.68 14.96 12.12
C LEU A 178 -8.21 13.94 13.14
N SER A 179 -9.40 14.17 13.64
CA SER A 179 -10.09 13.28 14.58
C SER A 179 -10.82 12.12 13.88
N ILE A 180 -11.16 12.29 12.59
CA ILE A 180 -11.87 11.30 11.80
C ILE A 180 -10.91 10.70 10.79
N PRO A 181 -10.88 9.36 10.61
CA PRO A 181 -9.94 8.71 9.72
C PRO A 181 -10.16 9.04 8.23
N LEU A 182 -9.06 9.00 7.46
CA LEU A 182 -9.09 8.79 6.01
C LEU A 182 -9.00 7.28 5.73
N GLN A 183 -9.63 6.82 4.67
CA GLN A 183 -9.60 5.41 4.28
C GLN A 183 -9.32 5.24 2.79
N SER A 184 -8.46 4.27 2.46
CA SER A 184 -8.34 3.70 1.12
C SER A 184 -8.78 2.25 1.13
N TYR A 185 -9.45 1.84 0.06
CA TYR A 185 -9.86 0.47 -0.15
C TYR A 185 -9.35 -0.06 -1.49
N PHE A 186 -8.68 -1.21 -1.45
CA PHE A 186 -8.07 -1.85 -2.63
C PHE A 186 -8.75 -3.17 -2.94
N ARG A 187 -9.27 -3.28 -4.16
CA ARG A 187 -9.89 -4.48 -4.70
C ARG A 187 -9.16 -4.94 -5.95
N LEU A 188 -8.48 -6.09 -5.92
CA LEU A 188 -7.97 -6.75 -7.11
C LEU A 188 -9.01 -7.77 -7.59
N ASN A 189 -9.71 -7.46 -8.68
CA ASN A 189 -10.78 -8.29 -9.21
C ASN A 189 -10.37 -9.07 -10.46
N ALA A 190 -9.33 -8.65 -11.17
CA ALA A 190 -8.84 -9.28 -12.37
C ALA A 190 -8.12 -10.61 -12.07
N LYS A 191 -8.47 -11.67 -12.81
CA LYS A 191 -7.85 -13.00 -12.70
C LYS A 191 -6.42 -12.98 -13.28
N GLY A 192 -5.44 -13.57 -12.59
CA GLY A 192 -4.06 -13.63 -13.08
C GLY A 192 -3.43 -12.26 -13.27
N ALA A 193 -3.73 -11.33 -12.36
CA ALA A 193 -3.22 -9.97 -12.39
C ALA A 193 -2.52 -9.59 -11.08
N GLY A 194 -1.79 -8.50 -11.14
CA GLY A 194 -1.18 -7.87 -9.98
C GLY A 194 -1.80 -6.52 -9.66
N GLN A 195 -1.72 -6.12 -8.38
CA GLN A 195 -2.05 -4.77 -7.91
C GLN A 195 -0.82 -4.19 -7.22
N PHE A 196 -0.45 -2.95 -7.61
CA PHE A 196 0.83 -2.32 -7.25
C PHE A 196 0.62 -0.85 -6.88
N GLU A 197 -0.30 -0.60 -5.98
CA GLU A 197 -0.63 0.77 -5.53
C GLU A 197 0.50 1.38 -4.71
N HIS A 198 0.67 2.70 -4.83
CA HIS A 198 1.64 3.47 -4.06
C HIS A 198 0.94 4.44 -3.11
N THR A 199 1.14 4.27 -1.81
CA THR A 199 0.63 5.18 -0.79
C THR A 199 1.77 6.01 -0.24
N LEU A 200 1.67 7.33 -0.39
CA LEU A 200 2.61 8.31 0.15
C LEU A 200 1.88 9.24 1.12
N ILE A 201 2.25 9.20 2.38
CA ILE A 201 1.63 10.01 3.45
C ILE A 201 2.68 10.87 4.13
N ILE A 202 2.42 12.17 4.23
CA ILE A 202 3.22 13.13 4.96
C ILE A 202 2.34 13.77 6.02
N VAL A 203 2.65 13.54 7.29
CA VAL A 203 2.01 14.19 8.44
C VAL A 203 2.98 15.22 8.99
N ASP A 204 2.68 16.50 8.76
CA ASP A 204 3.61 17.60 9.04
C ASP A 204 3.70 17.90 10.54
N ASP A 205 4.58 18.82 10.92
CA ASP A 205 4.92 19.13 12.32
C ASP A 205 3.67 19.32 13.19
N GLY A 206 3.57 18.57 14.29
CA GLY A 206 2.49 18.67 15.26
C GLY A 206 1.12 18.21 14.73
N ALA A 207 1.01 17.69 13.52
CA ALA A 207 -0.24 17.20 12.95
C ALA A 207 -0.56 15.76 13.38
N SER A 208 -1.81 15.34 13.22
CA SER A 208 -2.22 13.97 13.48
C SER A 208 -3.17 13.41 12.42
N LEU A 209 -3.01 12.11 12.11
CA LEU A 209 -3.81 11.37 11.15
C LEU A 209 -4.02 9.93 11.62
N HIS A 210 -5.22 9.41 11.43
CA HIS A 210 -5.50 7.98 11.35
C HIS A 210 -5.85 7.64 9.90
N PHE A 211 -5.06 6.77 9.28
CA PHE A 211 -5.29 6.26 7.94
C PHE A 211 -5.64 4.77 8.00
N ILE A 212 -6.70 4.36 7.32
CA ILE A 212 -7.18 2.99 7.28
C ILE A 212 -7.03 2.46 5.85
N GLU A 213 -6.39 1.30 5.71
CA GLU A 213 -6.25 0.57 4.46
C GLU A 213 -7.01 -0.75 4.56
N GLY A 214 -7.89 -1.01 3.61
CA GLY A 214 -8.59 -2.28 3.45
C GLY A 214 -8.28 -2.92 2.12
N CYS A 215 -8.02 -4.24 2.10
CA CYS A 215 -7.64 -4.97 0.89
C CYS A 215 -8.44 -6.25 0.73
N SER A 216 -8.88 -6.56 -0.50
CA SER A 216 -9.56 -7.82 -0.79
C SER A 216 -9.43 -8.26 -2.26
N ALA A 217 -9.66 -9.55 -2.52
CA ALA A 217 -9.75 -10.13 -3.85
C ALA A 217 -10.72 -11.32 -3.88
N PRO A 218 -11.36 -11.63 -5.02
CA PRO A 218 -12.09 -12.88 -5.18
C PRO A 218 -11.11 -14.06 -5.28
N LYS A 219 -11.64 -15.26 -5.06
CA LYS A 219 -10.85 -16.50 -5.18
C LYS A 219 -10.79 -16.94 -6.63
N TYR A 220 -9.59 -17.17 -7.14
CA TYR A 220 -9.32 -17.78 -8.43
C TYR A 220 -8.47 -19.05 -8.28
N ASN A 221 -8.39 -19.84 -9.35
CA ASN A 221 -7.55 -21.04 -9.45
C ASN A 221 -6.18 -20.76 -10.08
N VAL A 222 -5.78 -19.51 -10.16
CA VAL A 222 -4.48 -19.03 -10.64
C VAL A 222 -3.91 -18.02 -9.65
N ALA A 223 -2.60 -17.84 -9.67
CA ALA A 223 -1.94 -16.86 -8.83
C ALA A 223 -2.37 -15.43 -9.16
N ASN A 224 -2.57 -14.64 -8.13
CA ASN A 224 -2.66 -13.18 -8.17
C ASN A 224 -1.55 -12.62 -7.27
N LEU A 225 -1.08 -11.42 -7.58
CA LEU A 225 0.01 -10.77 -6.86
C LEU A 225 -0.43 -9.41 -6.31
N HIS A 226 -0.10 -9.16 -5.05
CA HIS A 226 -0.13 -7.82 -4.47
C HIS A 226 1.27 -7.42 -4.04
N ALA A 227 1.81 -6.37 -4.63
CA ALA A 227 3.11 -5.81 -4.28
C ALA A 227 3.02 -4.28 -4.25
N GLY A 228 2.18 -3.77 -3.36
CA GLY A 228 2.04 -2.34 -3.07
C GLY A 228 3.25 -1.80 -2.31
N CYS A 229 3.31 -0.48 -2.21
CA CYS A 229 4.33 0.23 -1.45
C CYS A 229 3.70 1.35 -0.62
N VAL A 230 4.09 1.44 0.64
CA VAL A 230 3.63 2.48 1.57
C VAL A 230 4.84 3.20 2.16
N GLU A 231 4.89 4.51 1.95
CA GLU A 231 5.91 5.39 2.51
C GLU A 231 5.27 6.44 3.40
N LEU A 232 5.67 6.46 4.68
CA LEU A 232 5.08 7.31 5.71
C LEU A 232 6.14 8.24 6.29
N TYR A 233 5.90 9.54 6.20
CA TYR A 233 6.75 10.59 6.75
C TYR A 233 6.05 11.25 7.93
N VAL A 234 6.50 10.94 9.15
CA VAL A 234 5.96 11.49 10.39
C VAL A 234 6.92 12.57 10.90
N LYS A 235 6.51 13.83 10.77
CA LYS A 235 7.34 14.98 11.10
C LYS A 235 7.41 15.24 12.62
N LYS A 236 8.09 16.31 13.00
CA LYS A 236 8.31 16.66 14.41
C LYS A 236 7.00 16.76 15.20
N ASN A 237 6.93 16.03 16.32
CA ASN A 237 5.75 15.97 17.19
C ASN A 237 4.44 15.54 16.49
N ALA A 238 4.53 14.98 15.29
CA ALA A 238 3.36 14.48 14.57
C ALA A 238 2.98 13.07 15.05
N LYS A 239 1.72 12.70 14.81
CA LYS A 239 1.21 11.37 15.12
C LYS A 239 0.50 10.77 13.91
N LEU A 240 0.93 9.58 13.50
CA LEU A 240 0.26 8.81 12.47
C LEU A 240 -0.11 7.42 13.02
N ARG A 241 -1.39 7.07 12.92
CA ARG A 241 -1.86 5.69 13.05
C ARG A 241 -2.18 5.15 11.67
N TYR A 242 -1.53 4.05 11.30
CA TYR A 242 -1.76 3.35 10.03
C TYR A 242 -2.35 1.97 10.32
N SER A 243 -3.63 1.81 10.00
CA SER A 243 -4.35 0.55 10.22
C SER A 243 -4.57 -0.16 8.89
N THR A 244 -4.20 -1.43 8.82
CA THR A 244 -4.40 -2.27 7.63
C THR A 244 -5.23 -3.49 7.99
N ILE A 245 -6.25 -3.78 7.19
CA ILE A 245 -7.00 -5.03 7.24
C ILE A 245 -6.90 -5.69 5.87
N GLU A 246 -6.18 -6.80 5.80
CA GLU A 246 -5.93 -7.54 4.58
C GLU A 246 -6.70 -8.87 4.62
N ASN A 247 -7.68 -8.99 3.72
CA ASN A 247 -8.49 -10.19 3.54
C ASN A 247 -8.47 -10.64 2.08
N TRP A 248 -7.26 -10.91 1.60
CA TRP A 248 -7.03 -11.46 0.27
C TRP A 248 -7.51 -12.89 0.16
N SER A 249 -7.86 -13.33 -1.03
CA SER A 249 -8.19 -14.74 -1.26
C SER A 249 -6.95 -15.65 -1.24
N LYS A 250 -7.18 -16.96 -1.09
CA LYS A 250 -6.11 -17.96 -0.91
C LYS A 250 -5.31 -18.31 -2.18
N ASN A 251 -5.41 -17.55 -3.23
CA ASN A 251 -4.54 -17.62 -4.41
C ASN A 251 -3.61 -16.41 -4.51
N MET A 252 -3.66 -15.50 -3.53
CA MET A 252 -2.90 -14.26 -3.51
C MET A 252 -1.49 -14.48 -2.93
N TYR A 253 -0.49 -13.97 -3.63
CA TYR A 253 0.84 -13.68 -3.09
C TYR A 253 0.86 -12.21 -2.65
N ASN A 254 0.95 -11.98 -1.36
CA ASN A 254 0.93 -10.63 -0.77
C ASN A 254 2.33 -10.24 -0.28
N LEU A 255 3.03 -9.47 -1.10
CA LEU A 255 4.44 -9.12 -0.95
C LEU A 255 4.60 -7.59 -0.82
N ASN A 256 3.83 -7.01 0.06
CA ASN A 256 3.74 -5.57 0.25
C ASN A 256 4.95 -5.01 1.02
N THR A 257 5.34 -3.77 0.74
CA THR A 257 6.42 -3.08 1.43
C THR A 257 5.92 -1.82 2.11
N LYS A 258 6.09 -1.73 3.44
CA LYS A 258 5.65 -0.58 4.24
C LYS A 258 6.80 -0.03 5.05
N ARG A 259 7.02 1.27 4.99
CA ARG A 259 8.10 1.92 5.74
C ARG A 259 7.69 3.30 6.24
N ALA A 260 8.08 3.61 7.48
CA ALA A 260 7.90 4.92 8.09
C ALA A 260 9.25 5.49 8.54
N ILE A 261 9.40 6.81 8.43
CA ILE A 261 10.46 7.57 9.09
C ILE A 261 9.82 8.57 10.04
N VAL A 262 10.33 8.62 11.28
CA VAL A 262 9.74 9.38 12.37
C VAL A 262 10.76 10.39 12.88
N GLU A 263 10.41 11.66 12.85
CA GLU A 263 11.24 12.76 13.32
C GLU A 263 11.05 13.01 14.83
N GLU A 264 11.75 14.01 15.37
CA GLU A 264 11.78 14.34 16.81
C GLU A 264 10.39 14.37 17.44
N GLY A 265 10.18 13.64 18.53
CA GLY A 265 8.91 13.59 19.27
C GLY A 265 7.74 12.98 18.50
N GLY A 266 7.93 12.55 17.26
CA GLY A 266 6.90 11.95 16.44
C GLY A 266 6.53 10.53 16.89
N THR A 267 5.36 10.06 16.51
CA THR A 267 4.86 8.72 16.86
C THR A 267 4.22 8.07 15.63
N ILE A 268 4.65 6.84 15.33
CA ILE A 268 3.99 5.94 14.38
C ILE A 268 3.32 4.78 15.10
N GLU A 269 2.04 4.55 14.85
CA GLU A 269 1.30 3.40 15.33
C GLU A 269 0.86 2.54 14.13
N TRP A 270 1.34 1.29 14.07
CA TRP A 270 0.94 0.30 13.08
C TRP A 270 -0.10 -0.63 13.70
N ILE A 271 -1.25 -0.80 13.03
CA ILE A 271 -2.25 -1.81 13.37
C ILE A 271 -2.43 -2.70 12.14
N SER A 272 -2.18 -3.99 12.27
CA SER A 272 -2.19 -4.93 11.15
C SER A 272 -3.08 -6.13 11.45
N GLY A 273 -4.08 -6.37 10.60
CA GLY A 273 -4.89 -7.59 10.56
C GLY A 273 -4.64 -8.36 9.27
N SER A 274 -4.10 -9.57 9.34
CA SER A 274 -3.74 -10.41 8.20
C SER A 274 -4.55 -11.71 8.24
N PHE A 275 -5.54 -11.83 7.36
CA PHE A 275 -6.54 -12.91 7.40
C PHE A 275 -6.62 -13.72 6.10
N GLY A 276 -6.08 -13.24 5.02
CA GLY A 276 -6.14 -13.85 3.70
C GLY A 276 -4.77 -14.26 3.19
N SER A 277 -4.68 -14.41 1.87
CA SER A 277 -3.52 -14.79 1.08
C SER A 277 -3.17 -16.28 1.14
N HIS A 278 -2.50 -16.76 0.08
CA HIS A 278 -1.76 -18.02 0.08
C HIS A 278 -0.42 -17.83 0.78
N ILE A 279 0.34 -16.86 0.32
CA ILE A 279 1.62 -16.43 0.87
C ILE A 279 1.50 -14.97 1.28
N GLY A 280 1.93 -14.64 2.49
CA GLY A 280 2.05 -13.26 2.96
C GLY A 280 3.45 -13.00 3.52
N CYS A 281 4.08 -11.92 3.05
CA CYS A 281 5.35 -11.41 3.60
C CYS A 281 5.15 -9.94 3.95
N LEU A 282 4.91 -9.66 5.22
CA LEU A 282 4.48 -8.34 5.71
C LEU A 282 5.33 -7.90 6.89
N TYR A 283 6.27 -6.98 6.63
CA TYR A 283 7.23 -6.51 7.63
C TYR A 283 7.31 -4.98 7.61
N PRO A 284 6.34 -4.24 8.18
CA PRO A 284 6.45 -2.80 8.28
C PRO A 284 7.72 -2.43 9.05
N MET A 285 8.46 -1.46 8.51
CA MET A 285 9.69 -0.97 9.09
C MET A 285 9.53 0.48 9.54
N SER A 286 10.05 0.81 10.71
CA SER A 286 10.08 2.17 11.24
C SER A 286 11.52 2.61 11.51
N ILE A 287 11.88 3.79 11.03
CA ILE A 287 13.14 4.45 11.33
C ILE A 287 12.85 5.58 12.31
N LEU A 288 13.24 5.41 13.56
CA LEU A 288 13.11 6.39 14.63
C LEU A 288 14.29 7.34 14.55
N LYS A 289 14.23 8.28 13.59
CA LYS A 289 15.34 9.17 13.26
C LYS A 289 15.54 10.30 14.28
N GLY A 290 14.44 10.87 14.74
CA GLY A 290 14.48 12.00 15.67
C GLY A 290 14.51 11.57 17.13
N ASP A 291 15.06 12.42 18.00
CA ASP A 291 15.06 12.20 19.44
C ASP A 291 13.62 12.09 19.98
N ASN A 292 13.42 11.22 20.99
CA ASN A 292 12.11 10.97 21.61
C ASN A 292 11.02 10.42 20.66
N SER A 293 11.37 9.98 19.45
CA SER A 293 10.41 9.38 18.54
C SER A 293 10.01 7.97 18.99
N LYS A 294 8.79 7.55 18.59
CA LYS A 294 8.18 6.31 19.11
C LYS A 294 7.57 5.50 17.99
N MET A 295 7.59 4.17 18.15
CA MET A 295 6.87 3.23 17.31
C MET A 295 6.08 2.24 18.16
N GLU A 296 4.81 2.04 17.79
CA GLU A 296 3.98 0.96 18.32
C GLU A 296 3.51 0.07 17.14
N PHE A 297 3.58 -1.24 17.34
CA PHE A 297 3.08 -2.21 16.39
C PHE A 297 2.13 -3.18 17.08
N THR A 298 0.90 -3.28 16.57
CA THR A 298 -0.07 -4.29 16.98
C THR A 298 -0.50 -5.11 15.78
N GLY A 299 -0.24 -6.42 15.83
CA GLY A 299 -0.55 -7.35 14.75
C GLY A 299 -1.47 -8.48 15.19
N VAL A 300 -2.45 -8.82 14.34
CA VAL A 300 -3.29 -10.01 14.47
C VAL A 300 -3.22 -10.80 13.18
N THR A 301 -2.89 -12.09 13.27
CA THR A 301 -2.76 -12.97 12.11
C THR A 301 -3.58 -14.24 12.32
N PHE A 302 -4.33 -14.63 11.29
CA PHE A 302 -5.00 -15.92 11.25
C PHE A 302 -4.58 -16.66 9.98
N ALA A 303 -3.89 -17.79 10.15
CA ALA A 303 -3.45 -18.67 9.07
C ALA A 303 -4.26 -19.97 9.08
N GLY A 304 -5.12 -20.16 8.08
CA GLY A 304 -5.86 -21.39 7.87
C GLY A 304 -5.17 -22.33 6.87
N SER A 305 -5.82 -23.43 6.54
CA SER A 305 -5.30 -24.42 5.59
C SER A 305 -4.88 -23.78 4.26
N GLY A 306 -3.66 -24.11 3.79
CA GLY A 306 -3.08 -23.62 2.55
C GLY A 306 -2.53 -22.19 2.61
N GLN A 307 -2.38 -21.63 3.82
CA GLN A 307 -1.80 -20.30 4.02
C GLN A 307 -0.46 -20.39 4.74
N ASN A 308 0.50 -19.59 4.29
CA ASN A 308 1.77 -19.36 4.98
C ASN A 308 1.98 -17.85 5.11
N LEU A 309 1.70 -17.33 6.31
CA LEU A 309 1.73 -15.91 6.62
C LEU A 309 2.94 -15.63 7.50
N ASP A 310 3.96 -15.03 6.89
CA ASP A 310 5.18 -14.60 7.54
C ASP A 310 5.09 -13.10 7.78
N THR A 311 4.83 -12.71 9.02
CA THR A 311 4.58 -11.34 9.42
C THR A 311 5.62 -10.87 10.42
N GLY A 312 5.68 -9.58 10.67
CA GLY A 312 6.58 -9.04 11.66
C GLY A 312 6.68 -7.53 11.63
N ALA A 313 7.71 -7.02 12.29
CA ALA A 313 8.04 -5.61 12.24
C ALA A 313 9.53 -5.40 12.46
N LYS A 314 10.07 -4.36 11.82
CA LYS A 314 11.43 -3.91 12.03
C LYS A 314 11.45 -2.48 12.56
N VAL A 315 12.31 -2.20 13.51
CA VAL A 315 12.55 -0.84 13.99
C VAL A 315 14.05 -0.55 14.03
N VAL A 316 14.41 0.65 13.60
CA VAL A 316 15.79 1.18 13.68
C VAL A 316 15.75 2.42 14.59
N HIS A 317 16.43 2.34 15.72
CA HIS A 317 16.59 3.43 16.67
C HIS A 317 17.84 4.24 16.29
N VAL A 318 17.65 5.47 15.82
CA VAL A 318 18.74 6.40 15.44
C VAL A 318 18.84 7.56 16.43
N GLY A 319 17.70 8.18 16.77
CA GLY A 319 17.61 9.28 17.71
C GLY A 319 17.77 8.82 19.17
N LYS A 320 18.05 9.77 20.06
CA LYS A 320 18.16 9.54 21.52
C LYS A 320 16.77 9.37 22.13
N ASN A 321 16.69 8.59 23.21
CA ASN A 321 15.46 8.38 23.99
C ASN A 321 14.28 7.88 23.13
N THR A 322 14.56 7.15 22.06
CA THR A 322 13.53 6.53 21.23
C THR A 322 12.99 5.26 21.87
N SER A 323 11.75 4.94 21.63
CA SER A 323 11.10 3.76 22.18
C SER A 323 10.27 3.02 21.14
N SER A 324 10.21 1.70 21.26
CA SER A 324 9.38 0.85 20.41
C SER A 324 8.67 -0.23 21.21
N PHE A 325 7.46 -0.57 20.79
CA PHE A 325 6.67 -1.64 21.36
C PHE A 325 6.04 -2.48 20.27
N MET A 326 6.17 -3.80 20.34
CA MET A 326 5.60 -4.74 19.39
C MET A 326 4.73 -5.76 20.13
N ASN A 327 3.46 -5.84 19.73
CA ASN A 327 2.50 -6.78 20.29
C ASN A 327 1.80 -7.52 19.17
N THR A 328 1.88 -8.86 19.16
CA THR A 328 1.24 -9.69 18.15
C THR A 328 0.45 -10.82 18.75
N ARG A 329 -0.58 -11.20 18.04
CA ARG A 329 -1.38 -12.39 18.30
C ARG A 329 -1.56 -13.16 17.00
N SER A 330 -1.32 -14.45 17.02
CA SER A 330 -1.53 -15.29 15.84
C SER A 330 -2.27 -16.58 16.20
N ILE A 331 -3.07 -17.02 15.26
CA ILE A 331 -3.76 -18.30 15.30
C ILE A 331 -3.42 -19.04 14.02
N SER A 332 -2.97 -20.29 14.16
CA SER A 332 -2.82 -21.22 13.05
C SER A 332 -3.83 -22.36 13.21
N LYS A 333 -4.54 -22.68 12.13
CA LYS A 333 -5.53 -23.76 12.10
C LYS A 333 -5.24 -24.72 10.96
N SER A 334 -5.37 -26.03 11.21
CA SER A 334 -5.10 -27.09 10.24
C SER A 334 -3.64 -27.05 9.76
N SER A 335 -3.39 -26.95 8.46
CA SER A 335 -2.05 -26.82 7.87
C SER A 335 -1.58 -25.38 7.71
N GLY A 336 -2.25 -24.40 8.32
CA GLY A 336 -1.85 -23.00 8.26
C GLY A 336 -0.53 -22.76 9.00
N ILE A 337 0.33 -21.94 8.41
CA ILE A 337 1.61 -21.54 9.01
C ILE A 337 1.55 -20.03 9.29
N SER A 338 1.84 -19.66 10.52
CA SER A 338 2.02 -18.27 10.93
C SER A 338 3.40 -18.11 11.54
N THR A 339 4.22 -17.26 10.95
CA THR A 339 5.55 -16.91 11.43
C THR A 339 5.57 -15.44 11.84
N PHE A 340 6.22 -15.14 12.95
CA PHE A 340 6.50 -13.77 13.35
C PHE A 340 8.00 -13.51 13.40
N ARG A 341 8.44 -12.46 12.71
CA ARG A 341 9.83 -11.99 12.71
C ARG A 341 9.91 -10.57 13.22
N SER A 342 10.69 -10.34 14.24
CA SER A 342 10.99 -8.99 14.72
C SER A 342 12.47 -8.68 14.58
N SER A 343 12.77 -7.42 14.28
CA SER A 343 14.15 -6.92 14.23
C SER A 343 14.21 -5.55 14.88
N VAL A 344 15.07 -5.43 15.88
CA VAL A 344 15.36 -4.15 16.56
C VAL A 344 16.83 -3.84 16.32
N VAL A 345 17.10 -2.70 15.71
CA VAL A 345 18.46 -2.20 15.45
C VAL A 345 18.63 -0.91 16.23
N VAL A 346 19.71 -0.80 16.96
CA VAL A 346 20.09 0.44 17.67
C VAL A 346 21.39 0.94 17.05
N GLU A 347 21.35 2.10 16.44
CA GLU A 347 22.53 2.75 15.90
C GLU A 347 23.27 3.50 17.02
N LYS A 348 24.62 3.53 16.94
CA LYS A 348 25.47 4.16 17.96
C LYS A 348 25.64 5.65 17.68
#